data_4d916c1d0f4d85b3f2a9c26b319fe00b
#
_entry.id   4d916c1d0f4d85b3f2a9c26b319fe00b
#
_cell.length_a   1.000
_cell.length_b   1.000
_cell.length_c   1.000
_cell.angle_alpha   90.00
_cell.angle_beta   90.00
_cell.angle_gamma   90.00
#
_symmetry.space_group_name_H-M   'P 1'
#
loop_
_entity.id
_entity.type
_entity.pdbx_description
1 polymer ?
#
loop_
_entity_poly.entity_id
_entity_poly.type
_entity_poly.pdbx_seq_one_letter_code
_entity_poly.pdbx_strand_id
1 'polypeptide(L)'
;MADEKVLYEVKDKIAWITLNRPESLNAVNRDMVKSIVEFCHSAEEDHNVQIVIFKGNGERAFSVGGDIKDRARQNAAAAEQSESRLVQRQSKYSAIPGTPAPVIAAMNKITMALVHGYCVGTGLLMSLACDIRIAAEGARLGVSEVRLGFMAGSGGTQRLPRLIGIPKALEICLSGELYDAAECHRIGLVNQVVPYPDLVAAGEKMAGAFLKGAPLALRYIKEAIYKGSEMSLEQGLRYESDLQSMVMQTEDAKEGPRAFVEKRPANWKGR
;
A
#
# COMPACT_ATOMS: atom_id res chain seq x y z
N MET A 1 29.35 4.05 0.69
CA MET A 1 27.99 3.75 1.20
C MET A 1 27.38 2.77 0.26
N ALA A 2 26.90 1.61 0.73
CA ALA A 2 26.25 0.64 -0.13
C ALA A 2 25.03 1.33 -0.77
N ASP A 3 24.83 1.07 -2.05
CA ASP A 3 23.73 1.62 -2.86
C ASP A 3 22.41 1.04 -2.30
N GLU A 4 21.78 1.76 -1.36
CA GLU A 4 20.55 1.30 -0.69
C GLU A 4 19.40 1.34 -1.69
N LYS A 5 18.92 0.14 -2.07
CA LYS A 5 17.84 -0.04 -3.07
C LYS A 5 16.47 0.39 -2.57
N VAL A 6 16.31 0.55 -1.27
CA VAL A 6 15.13 1.10 -0.59
C VAL A 6 15.62 1.98 0.54
N LEU A 7 15.08 3.19 0.63
CA LEU A 7 15.42 4.14 1.69
C LEU A 7 14.30 4.17 2.72
N TYR A 8 14.66 4.36 3.98
CA TYR A 8 13.73 4.52 5.10
C TYR A 8 14.08 5.77 5.90
N GLU A 9 13.09 6.62 6.10
CA GLU A 9 13.23 7.85 6.89
C GLU A 9 11.95 8.07 7.70
N VAL A 10 12.08 8.51 8.94
CA VAL A 10 10.95 8.93 9.78
C VAL A 10 11.04 10.43 10.01
N LYS A 11 9.98 11.14 9.63
CA LYS A 11 9.86 12.58 9.81
C LYS A 11 8.40 12.94 10.11
N ASP A 12 8.17 13.79 11.10
CA ASP A 12 6.85 14.33 11.45
C ASP A 12 5.76 13.24 11.62
N LYS A 13 6.10 12.14 12.28
CA LYS A 13 5.25 10.95 12.49
C LYS A 13 4.93 10.16 11.21
N ILE A 14 5.61 10.44 10.12
CA ILE A 14 5.47 9.75 8.83
C ILE A 14 6.73 8.94 8.58
N ALA A 15 6.59 7.64 8.36
CA ALA A 15 7.65 6.81 7.81
C ALA A 15 7.58 6.85 6.27
N TRP A 16 8.68 7.25 5.66
CA TRP A 16 8.87 7.27 4.22
C TRP A 16 9.63 6.03 3.78
N ILE A 17 9.03 5.22 2.92
CA ILE A 17 9.68 4.08 2.28
C ILE A 17 9.82 4.41 0.79
N THR A 18 11.07 4.65 0.36
CA THR A 18 11.36 5.09 -1.00
C THR A 18 12.02 3.97 -1.79
N LEU A 19 11.39 3.54 -2.88
CA LEU A 19 12.01 2.62 -3.84
C LEU A 19 13.12 3.36 -4.57
N ASN A 20 14.36 2.87 -4.49
CA ASN A 20 15.56 3.61 -4.90
C ASN A 20 16.42 2.83 -5.90
N ARG A 21 15.82 2.49 -7.04
CA ARG A 21 16.49 1.94 -8.24
C ARG A 21 16.00 2.65 -9.51
N PRO A 22 16.12 4.00 -9.59
CA PRO A 22 15.55 4.76 -10.71
C PRO A 22 16.12 4.36 -12.07
N GLU A 23 17.37 3.90 -12.13
CA GLU A 23 18.02 3.37 -13.33
C GLU A 23 17.32 2.12 -13.90
N SER A 24 16.69 1.34 -13.03
CA SER A 24 15.89 0.15 -13.36
C SER A 24 14.38 0.41 -13.22
N LEU A 25 13.95 1.69 -13.27
CA LEU A 25 12.54 2.10 -13.09
C LEU A 25 11.91 1.53 -11.81
N ASN A 26 12.70 1.43 -10.76
CA ASN A 26 12.31 0.88 -9.47
C ASN A 26 11.74 -0.56 -9.57
N ALA A 27 12.26 -1.38 -10.50
CA ALA A 27 11.92 -2.79 -10.59
C ALA A 27 12.27 -3.51 -9.27
N VAL A 28 11.28 -4.20 -8.71
CA VAL A 28 11.36 -4.81 -7.36
C VAL A 28 12.03 -6.16 -7.45
N ASN A 29 13.23 -6.28 -6.92
CA ASN A 29 13.96 -7.54 -6.75
C ASN A 29 13.81 -8.10 -5.33
N ARG A 30 14.39 -9.27 -5.08
CA ARG A 30 14.28 -9.98 -3.80
C ARG A 30 14.84 -9.19 -2.62
N ASP A 31 15.94 -8.45 -2.80
CA ASP A 31 16.53 -7.66 -1.73
C ASP A 31 15.61 -6.52 -1.34
N MET A 32 15.03 -5.81 -2.33
CA MET A 32 14.04 -4.77 -2.07
C MET A 32 12.82 -5.31 -1.32
N VAL A 33 12.33 -6.51 -1.67
CA VAL A 33 11.22 -7.14 -0.94
C VAL A 33 11.57 -7.30 0.52
N LYS A 34 12.78 -7.80 0.84
CA LYS A 34 13.24 -7.96 2.23
C LYS A 34 13.30 -6.63 2.95
N SER A 35 13.95 -5.61 2.35
CA SER A 35 14.06 -4.29 2.96
C SER A 35 12.69 -3.63 3.18
N ILE A 36 11.77 -3.72 2.21
CA ILE A 36 10.41 -3.18 2.37
C ILE A 36 9.68 -3.87 3.52
N VAL A 37 9.78 -5.19 3.62
CA VAL A 37 9.16 -5.96 4.72
C VAL A 37 9.74 -5.56 6.07
N GLU A 38 11.07 -5.47 6.18
CA GLU A 38 11.76 -5.03 7.39
C GLU A 38 11.35 -3.60 7.79
N PHE A 39 11.28 -2.68 6.85
CA PHE A 39 10.85 -1.29 7.11
C PHE A 39 9.37 -1.19 7.47
N CYS A 40 8.49 -2.02 6.88
CA CYS A 40 7.09 -2.11 7.32
C CYS A 40 7.00 -2.56 8.78
N HIS A 41 7.76 -3.57 9.19
CA HIS A 41 7.81 -4.00 10.59
C HIS A 41 8.38 -2.92 11.51
N SER A 42 9.50 -2.30 11.14
CA SER A 42 10.08 -1.18 11.91
C SER A 42 9.09 -0.03 12.07
N ALA A 43 8.39 0.34 10.98
CA ALA A 43 7.37 1.38 11.05
C ALA A 43 6.16 0.98 11.90
N GLU A 44 5.74 -0.30 11.87
CA GLU A 44 4.61 -0.80 12.68
C GLU A 44 4.93 -0.76 14.18
N GLU A 45 6.17 -1.10 14.56
CA GLU A 45 6.63 -1.14 15.96
C GLU A 45 6.98 0.25 16.52
N ASP A 46 7.35 1.21 15.67
CA ASP A 46 7.73 2.56 16.13
C ASP A 46 6.51 3.37 16.56
N HIS A 47 6.39 3.65 17.86
CA HIS A 47 5.32 4.47 18.43
C HIS A 47 5.32 5.93 17.93
N ASN A 48 6.43 6.43 17.39
CA ASN A 48 6.51 7.76 16.79
C ASN A 48 5.95 7.81 15.36
N VAL A 49 5.73 6.66 14.72
CA VAL A 49 5.15 6.58 13.39
C VAL A 49 3.64 6.37 13.49
N GLN A 50 2.87 7.14 12.73
CA GLN A 50 1.42 6.97 12.60
C GLN A 50 0.99 6.69 11.16
N ILE A 51 1.77 7.14 10.18
CA ILE A 51 1.49 7.00 8.75
C ILE A 51 2.73 6.47 8.05
N VAL A 52 2.53 5.62 7.05
CA VAL A 52 3.59 5.11 6.19
C VAL A 52 3.31 5.54 4.75
N ILE A 53 4.28 6.19 4.11
CA ILE A 53 4.16 6.66 2.73
C ILE A 53 5.19 5.94 1.86
N PHE A 54 4.70 5.28 0.82
CA PHE A 54 5.51 4.65 -0.21
C PHE A 54 5.65 5.59 -1.42
N LYS A 55 6.88 5.76 -1.91
CA LYS A 55 7.17 6.51 -3.15
C LYS A 55 8.31 5.88 -3.93
N GLY A 56 8.44 6.24 -5.20
CA GLY A 56 9.60 5.90 -6.02
C GLY A 56 10.58 7.07 -6.07
N ASN A 57 11.87 6.79 -6.17
CA ASN A 57 12.89 7.78 -6.52
C ASN A 57 13.02 7.91 -8.05
N GLY A 58 13.46 9.08 -8.52
CA GLY A 58 13.52 9.44 -9.94
C GLY A 58 12.16 9.86 -10.48
N GLU A 59 12.12 10.29 -11.75
CA GLU A 59 10.93 10.93 -12.36
C GLU A 59 10.09 9.97 -13.20
N ARG A 60 10.62 8.78 -13.56
CA ARG A 60 10.06 7.94 -14.61
C ARG A 60 9.07 6.90 -14.11
N ALA A 61 9.20 6.45 -12.86
CA ALA A 61 8.36 5.37 -12.35
C ALA A 61 8.29 5.34 -10.82
N PHE A 62 7.11 5.11 -10.30
CA PHE A 62 6.95 4.56 -8.96
C PHE A 62 7.60 3.17 -8.90
N SER A 63 7.16 2.24 -9.78
CA SER A 63 7.79 0.94 -10.03
C SER A 63 7.18 0.28 -11.28
N VAL A 64 8.02 -0.34 -12.10
CA VAL A 64 7.56 -1.16 -13.25
C VAL A 64 7.28 -2.62 -12.88
N GLY A 65 7.23 -2.94 -11.59
CA GLY A 65 6.89 -4.28 -11.14
C GLY A 65 8.08 -5.14 -10.74
N GLY A 66 7.90 -6.45 -10.79
CA GLY A 66 8.97 -7.40 -10.44
C GLY A 66 10.15 -7.33 -11.41
N ASP A 67 11.37 -7.49 -10.89
CA ASP A 67 12.57 -7.57 -11.72
C ASP A 67 12.58 -8.89 -12.49
N ILE A 68 12.16 -8.83 -13.76
CA ILE A 68 12.03 -10.01 -14.65
C ILE A 68 13.39 -10.66 -14.92
N LYS A 69 14.48 -9.88 -14.96
CA LYS A 69 15.84 -10.42 -15.16
C LYS A 69 16.27 -11.23 -13.95
N ASP A 70 16.01 -10.74 -12.75
CA ASP A 70 16.27 -11.45 -11.50
C ASP A 70 15.43 -12.73 -11.42
N ARG A 71 14.15 -12.67 -11.77
CA ARG A 71 13.26 -13.82 -11.83
C ARG A 71 13.71 -14.88 -12.85
N ALA A 72 14.14 -14.47 -14.05
CA ALA A 72 14.66 -15.40 -15.06
C ALA A 72 15.92 -16.14 -14.58
N ARG A 73 16.85 -15.43 -13.91
CA ARG A 73 18.04 -16.04 -13.30
C ARG A 73 17.68 -17.05 -12.22
N GLN A 74 16.71 -16.74 -11.37
CA GLN A 74 16.24 -17.66 -10.32
C GLN A 74 15.58 -18.90 -10.90
N ASN A 75 14.78 -18.76 -11.96
CA ASN A 75 14.15 -19.89 -12.63
C ASN A 75 15.20 -20.81 -13.30
N ALA A 76 16.22 -20.24 -13.92
CA ALA A 76 17.32 -21.02 -14.52
C ALA A 76 18.09 -21.82 -13.44
N ALA A 77 18.45 -21.18 -12.33
CA ALA A 77 19.12 -21.84 -11.21
C ALA A 77 18.26 -22.93 -10.55
N ALA A 78 16.93 -22.72 -10.49
CA ALA A 78 16.00 -23.70 -9.96
C ALA A 78 15.79 -24.89 -10.90
N ALA A 79 15.84 -24.68 -12.22
CA ALA A 79 15.71 -25.73 -13.22
C ALA A 79 16.91 -26.68 -13.20
N GLU A 80 18.12 -26.19 -12.88
CA GLU A 80 19.31 -27.00 -12.70
C GLU A 80 19.27 -27.89 -11.44
N GLN A 81 18.42 -27.56 -10.46
CA GLN A 81 18.33 -28.25 -9.16
C GLN A 81 17.12 -29.17 -8.99
N SER A 82 16.19 -29.21 -9.94
CA SER A 82 14.89 -29.88 -9.75
C SER A 82 14.39 -30.55 -11.02
N GLU A 83 14.40 -31.88 -11.02
CA GLU A 83 13.43 -32.65 -11.79
C GLU A 83 12.02 -32.36 -11.24
N SER A 84 11.15 -31.83 -12.09
CA SER A 84 9.71 -31.80 -11.98
C SER A 84 9.12 -31.55 -10.57
N ARG A 85 9.06 -30.29 -10.14
CA ARG A 85 8.09 -29.91 -9.12
C ARG A 85 6.73 -29.66 -9.79
N LEU A 86 5.92 -30.69 -9.89
CA LEU A 86 4.48 -30.54 -9.93
C LEU A 86 4.10 -29.60 -8.77
N VAL A 87 3.45 -28.48 -9.11
CA VAL A 87 3.01 -27.47 -8.16
C VAL A 87 2.18 -28.17 -7.08
N GLN A 88 2.80 -28.45 -5.95
CA GLN A 88 2.04 -28.72 -4.73
C GLN A 88 1.20 -27.47 -4.48
N ARG A 89 -0.12 -27.61 -4.64
CA ARG A 89 -1.09 -26.65 -4.12
C ARG A 89 -0.84 -26.51 -2.62
N GLN A 90 0.07 -25.65 -2.24
CA GLN A 90 0.17 -25.22 -0.84
C GLN A 90 -1.08 -24.42 -0.55
N SER A 91 -2.10 -25.12 -0.04
CA SER A 91 -3.21 -24.48 0.60
C SER A 91 -2.67 -23.83 1.87
N LYS A 92 -2.76 -22.60 1.94
CA LYS A 92 -2.94 -21.68 3.06
C LYS A 92 -2.35 -20.35 2.63
N TYR A 93 -2.99 -19.26 2.98
CA TYR A 93 -2.66 -17.86 2.80
C TYR A 93 -1.22 -17.50 3.24
N SER A 94 -0.22 -18.29 2.82
CA SER A 94 1.16 -17.92 2.95
C SER A 94 1.41 -16.78 1.98
N ALA A 95 1.89 -15.67 2.50
CA ALA A 95 2.44 -14.58 1.72
C ALA A 95 3.20 -15.18 0.55
N ILE A 96 2.80 -14.85 -0.70
CA ILE A 96 3.51 -15.33 -1.89
C ILE A 96 4.95 -14.88 -1.72
N PRO A 97 5.93 -15.82 -1.59
CA PRO A 97 7.31 -15.43 -1.42
C PRO A 97 7.71 -14.49 -2.57
N GLY A 98 8.21 -13.31 -2.24
CA GLY A 98 8.71 -12.37 -3.23
C GLY A 98 7.82 -11.15 -3.53
N THR A 99 6.81 -10.85 -2.69
CA THR A 99 6.05 -9.60 -2.80
C THR A 99 5.79 -8.98 -1.42
N PRO A 100 5.94 -7.65 -1.26
CA PRO A 100 5.69 -6.97 0.00
C PRO A 100 4.20 -6.62 0.24
N ALA A 101 3.33 -6.74 -0.78
CA ALA A 101 1.94 -6.32 -0.70
C ALA A 101 1.14 -6.93 0.47
N PRO A 102 1.28 -8.20 0.86
CA PRO A 102 0.59 -8.75 2.02
C PRO A 102 0.99 -8.08 3.34
N VAL A 103 2.27 -7.74 3.51
CA VAL A 103 2.75 -7.08 4.74
C VAL A 103 2.25 -5.65 4.80
N ILE A 104 2.29 -4.91 3.68
CA ILE A 104 1.73 -3.55 3.58
C ILE A 104 0.24 -3.55 3.97
N ALA A 105 -0.53 -4.49 3.42
CA ALA A 105 -1.97 -4.59 3.71
C ALA A 105 -2.30 -4.98 5.15
N ALA A 106 -1.38 -5.66 5.84
CA ALA A 106 -1.55 -6.09 7.22
C ALA A 106 -1.20 -5.01 8.26
N MET A 107 -0.62 -3.88 7.83
CA MET A 107 -0.26 -2.80 8.75
C MET A 107 -1.48 -2.17 9.40
N ASN A 108 -1.41 -1.92 10.70
CA ASN A 108 -2.45 -1.18 11.42
C ASN A 108 -2.34 0.33 11.21
N LYS A 109 -1.17 0.82 10.85
CA LYS A 109 -0.93 2.24 10.53
C LYS A 109 -1.54 2.59 9.17
N ILE A 110 -1.89 3.86 8.99
CA ILE A 110 -2.39 4.33 7.69
C ILE A 110 -1.27 4.27 6.67
N THR A 111 -1.53 3.67 5.52
CA THR A 111 -0.56 3.50 4.45
C THR A 111 -0.98 4.29 3.21
N MET A 112 -0.03 4.99 2.59
CA MET A 112 -0.27 5.80 1.40
C MET A 112 0.75 5.47 0.31
N ALA A 113 0.33 5.48 -0.95
CA ALA A 113 1.21 5.38 -2.10
C ALA A 113 1.17 6.67 -2.92
N LEU A 114 2.34 7.28 -3.14
CA LEU A 114 2.51 8.42 -4.04
C LEU A 114 3.03 7.91 -5.39
N VAL A 115 2.14 7.84 -6.35
CA VAL A 115 2.36 7.17 -7.64
C VAL A 115 2.70 8.18 -8.72
N HIS A 116 3.82 7.99 -9.42
CA HIS A 116 4.19 8.78 -10.60
C HIS A 116 4.75 7.91 -11.72
N GLY A 117 4.74 8.41 -12.94
CA GLY A 117 5.24 7.69 -14.09
C GLY A 117 4.61 6.29 -14.19
N TYR A 118 5.42 5.27 -14.35
CA TYR A 118 4.93 3.90 -14.43
C TYR A 118 4.68 3.28 -13.05
N CYS A 119 3.48 2.74 -12.84
CA CYS A 119 3.10 1.94 -11.67
C CYS A 119 2.46 0.63 -12.16
N VAL A 120 3.30 -0.38 -12.39
CA VAL A 120 2.92 -1.57 -13.15
C VAL A 120 3.18 -2.84 -12.34
N GLY A 121 2.37 -3.87 -12.53
CA GLY A 121 2.58 -5.18 -11.93
C GLY A 121 2.76 -5.11 -10.41
N THR A 122 3.84 -5.67 -9.88
CA THR A 122 4.15 -5.63 -8.43
C THR A 122 4.10 -4.20 -7.87
N GLY A 123 4.48 -3.17 -8.65
CA GLY A 123 4.36 -1.78 -8.25
C GLY A 123 2.91 -1.37 -7.99
N LEU A 124 2.01 -1.69 -8.92
CA LEU A 124 0.58 -1.46 -8.69
C LEU A 124 0.05 -2.31 -7.53
N LEU A 125 0.44 -3.59 -7.44
CA LEU A 125 -0.01 -4.48 -6.37
C LEU A 125 0.38 -3.99 -4.97
N MET A 126 1.56 -3.37 -4.83
CA MET A 126 1.97 -2.68 -3.60
C MET A 126 1.10 -1.46 -3.32
N SER A 127 0.85 -0.63 -4.33
CA SER A 127 0.00 0.55 -4.17
C SER A 127 -1.46 0.18 -3.83
N LEU A 128 -1.98 -0.92 -4.37
CA LEU A 128 -3.30 -1.48 -4.02
C LEU A 128 -3.37 -2.01 -2.59
N ALA A 129 -2.23 -2.37 -2.02
CA ALA A 129 -2.14 -2.81 -0.63
C ALA A 129 -2.10 -1.63 0.37
N CYS A 130 -1.83 -0.41 -0.11
CA CYS A 130 -1.98 0.81 0.67
C CYS A 130 -3.44 1.24 0.80
N ASP A 131 -3.75 1.99 1.85
CA ASP A 131 -5.09 2.52 2.07
C ASP A 131 -5.44 3.62 1.05
N ILE A 132 -4.49 4.50 0.79
CA ILE A 132 -4.66 5.70 -0.04
C ILE A 132 -3.64 5.69 -1.20
N ARG A 133 -4.06 6.14 -2.37
CA ARG A 133 -3.24 6.35 -3.57
C ARG A 133 -3.43 7.76 -4.08
N ILE A 134 -2.33 8.53 -4.19
CA ILE A 134 -2.29 9.80 -4.89
C ILE A 134 -1.42 9.60 -6.13
N ALA A 135 -1.93 9.96 -7.29
CA ALA A 135 -1.21 9.82 -8.55
C ALA A 135 -0.78 11.18 -9.10
N ALA A 136 0.39 11.22 -9.69
CA ALA A 136 0.80 12.35 -10.51
C ALA A 136 0.05 12.33 -11.85
N GLU A 137 -0.23 13.51 -12.42
CA GLU A 137 -0.63 13.64 -13.82
C GLU A 137 0.39 12.92 -14.73
N GLY A 138 -0.09 12.25 -15.76
CA GLY A 138 0.76 11.45 -16.65
C GLY A 138 1.17 10.09 -16.11
N ALA A 139 0.82 9.72 -14.88
CA ALA A 139 1.06 8.38 -14.37
C ALA A 139 0.28 7.32 -15.16
N ARG A 140 0.91 6.16 -15.36
CA ARG A 140 0.38 5.00 -16.07
C ARG A 140 0.32 3.80 -15.14
N LEU A 141 -0.89 3.33 -14.86
CA LEU A 141 -1.13 2.27 -13.89
C LEU A 141 -1.74 1.04 -14.58
N GLY A 142 -1.31 -0.16 -14.22
CA GLY A 142 -1.88 -1.40 -14.74
C GLY A 142 -1.20 -2.67 -14.24
N VAL A 143 -1.80 -3.80 -14.56
CA VAL A 143 -1.25 -5.14 -14.28
C VAL A 143 -1.01 -5.84 -15.63
N SER A 144 0.25 -5.95 -16.02
CA SER A 144 0.66 -6.51 -17.32
C SER A 144 1.10 -7.98 -17.23
N GLU A 145 0.92 -8.62 -16.09
CA GLU A 145 1.35 -9.98 -15.81
C GLU A 145 0.80 -11.00 -16.81
N VAL A 146 -0.43 -10.82 -17.30
CA VAL A 146 -1.06 -11.70 -18.28
C VAL A 146 -0.26 -11.82 -19.58
N ARG A 147 0.42 -10.74 -19.98
CA ARG A 147 1.28 -10.71 -21.18
C ARG A 147 2.59 -11.49 -20.99
N LEU A 148 2.93 -11.84 -19.75
CA LEU A 148 4.10 -12.64 -19.38
C LEU A 148 3.73 -14.06 -18.96
N GLY A 149 2.47 -14.49 -19.18
CA GLY A 149 1.98 -15.78 -18.76
C GLY A 149 1.73 -15.92 -17.25
N PHE A 150 1.58 -14.81 -16.54
CA PHE A 150 1.27 -14.79 -15.11
C PHE A 150 -0.11 -14.17 -14.88
N MET A 151 -0.61 -14.30 -13.67
CA MET A 151 -1.79 -13.57 -13.20
C MET A 151 -1.38 -12.46 -12.23
N ALA A 152 -2.23 -11.46 -12.07
CA ALA A 152 -2.09 -10.40 -11.05
C ALA A 152 -2.25 -11.00 -9.64
N GLY A 153 -1.20 -11.70 -9.18
CA GLY A 153 -1.14 -12.31 -7.86
C GLY A 153 -1.06 -11.28 -6.73
N SER A 154 -0.56 -11.68 -5.56
CA SER A 154 -0.31 -10.76 -4.43
C SER A 154 -1.51 -9.90 -4.01
N GLY A 155 -2.72 -10.36 -4.30
CA GLY A 155 -3.97 -9.68 -4.00
C GLY A 155 -4.51 -8.80 -5.13
N GLY A 156 -3.90 -8.74 -6.29
CA GLY A 156 -4.40 -7.93 -7.42
C GLY A 156 -5.81 -8.34 -7.85
N THR A 157 -6.03 -9.63 -8.13
CA THR A 157 -7.35 -10.18 -8.47
C THR A 157 -8.38 -10.07 -7.34
N GLN A 158 -7.97 -9.73 -6.13
CA GLN A 158 -8.86 -9.59 -4.98
C GLN A 158 -9.14 -8.13 -4.65
N ARG A 159 -8.10 -7.27 -4.67
CA ARG A 159 -8.24 -5.85 -4.32
C ARG A 159 -8.84 -5.02 -5.45
N LEU A 160 -8.45 -5.28 -6.70
CA LEU A 160 -9.02 -4.54 -7.83
C LEU A 160 -10.55 -4.59 -7.87
N PRO A 161 -11.21 -5.78 -7.88
CA PRO A 161 -12.68 -5.81 -7.97
C PRO A 161 -13.38 -5.19 -6.76
N ARG A 162 -12.74 -5.15 -5.59
CA ARG A 162 -13.27 -4.48 -4.40
C ARG A 162 -13.16 -2.95 -4.48
N LEU A 163 -12.19 -2.45 -5.23
CA LEU A 163 -11.99 -1.01 -5.41
C LEU A 163 -12.81 -0.45 -6.59
N ILE A 164 -12.84 -1.15 -7.72
CA ILE A 164 -13.33 -0.61 -8.99
C ILE A 164 -14.46 -1.46 -9.63
N GLY A 165 -14.95 -2.46 -8.92
CA GLY A 165 -15.96 -3.39 -9.42
C GLY A 165 -15.39 -4.48 -10.34
N ILE A 166 -16.14 -5.57 -10.48
CA ILE A 166 -15.72 -6.76 -11.20
C ILE A 166 -15.46 -6.48 -12.69
N PRO A 167 -16.36 -5.82 -13.45
CA PRO A 167 -16.16 -5.64 -14.89
C PRO A 167 -14.88 -4.89 -15.21
N LYS A 168 -14.60 -3.79 -14.50
CA LYS A 168 -13.40 -2.97 -14.75
C LYS A 168 -12.12 -3.68 -14.29
N ALA A 169 -12.18 -4.44 -13.21
CA ALA A 169 -11.06 -5.27 -12.76
C ALA A 169 -10.71 -6.37 -13.78
N LEU A 170 -11.71 -7.01 -14.37
CA LEU A 170 -11.51 -7.98 -15.46
C LEU A 170 -10.88 -7.33 -16.69
N GLU A 171 -11.38 -6.18 -17.12
CA GLU A 171 -10.81 -5.42 -18.24
C GLU A 171 -9.33 -5.15 -18.02
N ILE A 172 -8.94 -4.61 -16.85
CA ILE A 172 -7.55 -4.29 -16.50
C ILE A 172 -6.69 -5.57 -16.46
N CYS A 173 -7.16 -6.62 -15.78
CA CYS A 173 -6.37 -7.83 -15.58
C CYS A 173 -6.21 -8.68 -16.85
N LEU A 174 -7.22 -8.71 -17.71
CA LEU A 174 -7.22 -9.57 -18.91
C LEU A 174 -6.56 -8.86 -20.11
N SER A 175 -6.70 -7.54 -20.23
CA SER A 175 -6.05 -6.78 -21.30
C SER A 175 -4.55 -6.61 -21.08
N GLY A 176 -4.13 -6.47 -19.81
CA GLY A 176 -2.76 -6.09 -19.47
C GLY A 176 -2.41 -4.67 -19.91
N GLU A 177 -3.40 -3.83 -20.20
CA GLU A 177 -3.22 -2.44 -20.62
C GLU A 177 -2.91 -1.50 -19.43
N LEU A 178 -2.32 -0.35 -19.74
CA LEU A 178 -2.04 0.70 -18.78
C LEU A 178 -3.03 1.83 -18.93
N TYR A 179 -3.60 2.25 -17.83
CA TYR A 179 -4.57 3.33 -17.74
C TYR A 179 -3.88 4.61 -17.23
N ASP A 180 -4.31 5.77 -17.70
CA ASP A 180 -3.81 7.03 -17.20
C ASP A 180 -4.39 7.38 -15.82
N ALA A 181 -3.77 8.36 -15.16
CA ALA A 181 -4.16 8.78 -13.82
C ALA A 181 -5.60 9.31 -13.76
N ALA A 182 -6.05 10.00 -14.80
CA ALA A 182 -7.41 10.57 -14.87
C ALA A 182 -8.47 9.46 -14.91
N GLU A 183 -8.29 8.45 -15.76
CA GLU A 183 -9.18 7.28 -15.79
C GLU A 183 -9.10 6.50 -14.48
N CYS A 184 -7.90 6.30 -13.93
CA CYS A 184 -7.73 5.63 -12.63
C CYS A 184 -8.47 6.37 -11.50
N HIS A 185 -8.50 7.70 -11.53
CA HIS A 185 -9.28 8.50 -10.58
C HIS A 185 -10.79 8.36 -10.82
N ARG A 186 -11.22 8.45 -12.08
CA ARG A 186 -12.63 8.31 -12.47
C ARG A 186 -13.25 6.99 -12.03
N ILE A 187 -12.49 5.90 -12.08
CA ILE A 187 -12.96 4.56 -11.67
C ILE A 187 -12.74 4.25 -10.18
N GLY A 188 -12.17 5.18 -9.40
CA GLY A 188 -11.92 4.99 -7.97
C GLY A 188 -10.64 4.21 -7.63
N LEU A 189 -9.76 3.95 -8.61
CA LEU A 189 -8.50 3.27 -8.38
C LEU A 189 -7.50 4.16 -7.63
N VAL A 190 -7.51 5.47 -7.84
CA VAL A 190 -6.73 6.47 -7.10
C VAL A 190 -7.64 7.51 -6.45
N ASN A 191 -7.24 8.01 -5.28
CA ASN A 191 -8.02 8.94 -4.49
C ASN A 191 -7.89 10.41 -4.99
N GLN A 192 -6.75 10.76 -5.56
CA GLN A 192 -6.45 12.10 -6.03
C GLN A 192 -5.44 12.07 -7.16
N VAL A 193 -5.54 13.03 -8.09
CA VAL A 193 -4.55 13.30 -9.14
C VAL A 193 -4.06 14.73 -8.98
N VAL A 194 -2.73 14.93 -9.06
CA VAL A 194 -2.06 16.23 -8.92
C VAL A 194 -0.91 16.35 -9.93
N PRO A 195 -0.44 17.57 -10.26
CA PRO A 195 0.80 17.74 -11.00
C PRO A 195 1.97 17.02 -10.29
N TYR A 196 2.90 16.45 -11.06
CA TYR A 196 4.02 15.69 -10.48
C TYR A 196 4.84 16.48 -9.44
N PRO A 197 5.18 17.77 -9.65
CA PRO A 197 5.91 18.56 -8.65
C PRO A 197 5.17 18.68 -7.31
N ASP A 198 3.84 18.59 -7.33
CA ASP A 198 2.99 18.75 -6.14
C ASP A 198 2.71 17.42 -5.41
N LEU A 199 3.16 16.28 -5.96
CA LEU A 199 2.79 14.94 -5.47
C LEU A 199 3.19 14.72 -4.01
N VAL A 200 4.41 15.06 -3.63
CA VAL A 200 4.89 14.90 -2.24
C VAL A 200 4.12 15.83 -1.31
N ALA A 201 3.95 17.09 -1.68
CA ALA A 201 3.21 18.08 -0.90
C ALA A 201 1.73 17.67 -0.71
N ALA A 202 1.10 17.08 -1.73
CA ALA A 202 -0.26 16.54 -1.62
C ALA A 202 -0.31 15.36 -0.64
N GLY A 203 0.68 14.47 -0.66
CA GLY A 203 0.83 13.38 0.31
C GLY A 203 0.98 13.89 1.74
N GLU A 204 1.90 14.83 1.96
CA GLU A 204 2.12 15.47 3.27
C GLU A 204 0.87 16.18 3.78
N LYS A 205 0.18 16.91 2.91
CA LYS A 205 -1.08 17.60 3.26
C LYS A 205 -2.16 16.61 3.71
N MET A 206 -2.34 15.51 3.00
CA MET A 206 -3.32 14.48 3.35
C MET A 206 -2.93 13.76 4.64
N ALA A 207 -1.66 13.36 4.78
CA ALA A 207 -1.12 12.79 6.01
C ALA A 207 -1.30 13.75 7.20
N GLY A 208 -0.99 15.04 7.04
CA GLY A 208 -1.21 16.07 8.04
C GLY A 208 -2.68 16.22 8.46
N ALA A 209 -3.63 15.98 7.55
CA ALA A 209 -5.05 15.93 7.90
C ALA A 209 -5.37 14.73 8.80
N PHE A 210 -4.83 13.55 8.49
CA PHE A 210 -5.01 12.35 9.31
C PHE A 210 -4.34 12.47 10.69
N LEU A 211 -3.15 13.06 10.76
CA LEU A 211 -2.40 13.29 12.00
C LEU A 211 -3.11 14.21 13.01
N LYS A 212 -4.17 14.92 12.60
CA LYS A 212 -5.05 15.65 13.52
C LYS A 212 -5.99 14.73 14.30
N GLY A 213 -6.18 13.48 13.87
CA GLY A 213 -6.99 12.48 14.54
C GLY A 213 -6.23 11.73 15.64
N ALA A 214 -6.96 11.17 16.61
CA ALA A 214 -6.40 10.32 17.64
C ALA A 214 -5.88 9.00 17.04
N PRO A 215 -4.64 8.56 17.35
CA PRO A 215 -4.01 7.40 16.69
C PRO A 215 -4.83 6.10 16.76
N LEU A 216 -5.38 5.78 17.93
CA LEU A 216 -6.20 4.58 18.09
C LEU A 216 -7.53 4.67 17.35
N ALA A 217 -8.15 5.86 17.29
CA ALA A 217 -9.37 6.06 16.51
C ALA A 217 -9.10 5.84 15.01
N LEU A 218 -8.01 6.38 14.46
CA LEU A 218 -7.60 6.16 13.07
C LEU A 218 -7.40 4.67 12.77
N ARG A 219 -6.71 3.96 13.65
CA ARG A 219 -6.48 2.51 13.53
C ARG A 219 -7.81 1.74 13.50
N TYR A 220 -8.69 2.00 14.46
CA TYR A 220 -9.95 1.26 14.55
C TYR A 220 -10.95 1.63 13.45
N ILE A 221 -10.93 2.87 12.94
CA ILE A 221 -11.68 3.25 11.74
C ILE A 221 -11.21 2.40 10.54
N LYS A 222 -9.89 2.32 10.31
CA LYS A 222 -9.33 1.47 9.25
C LYS A 222 -9.77 0.02 9.42
N GLU A 223 -9.65 -0.53 10.62
CA GLU A 223 -10.02 -1.91 10.93
C GLU A 223 -11.51 -2.16 10.71
N ALA A 224 -12.38 -1.26 11.18
CA ALA A 224 -13.82 -1.35 11.02
C ALA A 224 -14.23 -1.37 9.54
N ILE A 225 -13.64 -0.49 8.72
CA ILE A 225 -13.93 -0.42 7.28
C ILE A 225 -13.50 -1.71 6.58
N TYR A 226 -12.25 -2.16 6.76
CA TYR A 226 -11.76 -3.36 6.07
C TYR A 226 -12.48 -4.62 6.51
N LYS A 227 -12.59 -4.88 7.80
CA LYS A 227 -13.23 -6.09 8.30
C LYS A 227 -14.75 -6.04 8.13
N GLY A 228 -15.36 -4.89 8.37
CA GLY A 228 -16.81 -4.71 8.21
C GLY A 228 -17.28 -4.91 6.77
N SER A 229 -16.46 -4.52 5.77
CA SER A 229 -16.79 -4.73 4.35
C SER A 229 -16.83 -6.21 3.93
N GLU A 230 -16.29 -7.12 4.72
CA GLU A 230 -16.34 -8.58 4.48
C GLU A 230 -17.47 -9.28 5.27
N MET A 231 -18.26 -8.51 6.03
CA MET A 231 -19.35 -8.99 6.89
C MET A 231 -20.72 -8.63 6.32
N SER A 232 -21.79 -9.23 6.84
CA SER A 232 -23.13 -8.66 6.66
C SER A 232 -23.22 -7.31 7.35
N LEU A 233 -24.11 -6.41 6.90
CA LEU A 233 -24.27 -5.09 7.52
C LEU A 233 -24.52 -5.20 9.04
N GLU A 234 -25.36 -6.13 9.46
CA GLU A 234 -25.67 -6.34 10.88
C GLU A 234 -24.43 -6.76 11.68
N GLN A 235 -23.63 -7.67 11.15
CA GLN A 235 -22.37 -8.08 11.78
C GLN A 235 -21.36 -6.94 11.81
N GLY A 236 -21.24 -6.20 10.70
CA GLY A 236 -20.35 -5.02 10.62
C GLY A 236 -20.70 -3.95 11.63
N LEU A 237 -22.01 -3.64 11.82
CA LEU A 237 -22.47 -2.67 12.82
C LEU A 237 -22.19 -3.13 14.27
N ARG A 238 -22.30 -4.41 14.55
CA ARG A 238 -21.92 -4.94 15.87
C ARG A 238 -20.41 -4.82 16.09
N TYR A 239 -19.61 -5.19 15.08
CA TYR A 239 -18.16 -5.07 15.15
C TYR A 239 -17.70 -3.61 15.32
N GLU A 240 -18.30 -2.67 14.60
CA GLU A 240 -18.08 -1.23 14.76
C GLU A 240 -18.38 -0.77 16.18
N SER A 241 -19.50 -1.22 16.76
CA SER A 241 -19.89 -0.88 18.15
C SER A 241 -18.86 -1.37 19.16
N ASP A 242 -18.31 -2.58 18.98
CA ASP A 242 -17.26 -3.12 19.84
C ASP A 242 -15.98 -2.28 19.77
N LEU A 243 -15.54 -1.94 18.56
CA LEU A 243 -14.38 -1.06 18.34
C LEU A 243 -14.60 0.35 18.88
N GLN A 244 -15.79 0.92 18.69
CA GLN A 244 -16.16 2.22 19.25
C GLN A 244 -16.09 2.20 20.78
N SER A 245 -16.55 1.13 21.41
CA SER A 245 -16.49 0.96 22.86
C SER A 245 -15.04 0.94 23.36
N MET A 246 -14.10 0.35 22.61
CA MET A 246 -12.68 0.39 22.93
C MET A 246 -12.11 1.81 22.80
N VAL A 247 -12.45 2.54 21.73
CA VAL A 247 -12.01 3.92 21.53
C VAL A 247 -12.49 4.82 22.66
N MET A 248 -13.74 4.69 23.09
CA MET A 248 -14.32 5.50 24.17
C MET A 248 -13.66 5.31 25.54
N GLN A 249 -12.90 4.22 25.74
CA GLN A 249 -12.16 3.98 26.98
C GLN A 249 -10.77 4.63 27.00
N THR A 250 -10.29 5.16 25.88
CA THR A 250 -8.95 5.73 25.74
C THR A 250 -8.84 7.11 26.45
N GLU A 251 -7.59 7.50 26.76
CA GLU A 251 -7.31 8.86 27.24
C GLU A 251 -7.66 9.90 26.15
N ASP A 252 -7.43 9.55 24.90
CA ASP A 252 -7.66 10.41 23.74
C ASP A 252 -9.15 10.71 23.54
N ALA A 253 -10.04 9.78 23.87
CA ALA A 253 -11.49 10.02 23.83
C ALA A 253 -11.96 11.10 24.83
N LYS A 254 -11.21 11.32 25.91
CA LYS A 254 -11.46 12.40 26.89
C LYS A 254 -10.78 13.71 26.46
N GLU A 255 -9.58 13.62 25.87
CA GLU A 255 -8.81 14.77 25.42
C GLU A 255 -9.49 15.50 24.24
N GLY A 256 -10.03 14.78 23.28
CA GLY A 256 -10.67 15.36 22.10
C GLY A 256 -11.76 16.39 22.44
N PRO A 257 -12.84 16.02 23.16
CA PRO A 257 -13.88 16.95 23.58
C PRO A 257 -13.35 18.10 24.46
N ARG A 258 -12.39 17.82 25.34
CA ARG A 258 -11.78 18.84 26.20
C ARG A 258 -11.03 19.89 25.37
N ALA A 259 -10.14 19.46 24.45
CA ALA A 259 -9.39 20.35 23.59
C ALA A 259 -10.31 21.20 22.71
N PHE A 260 -11.40 20.60 22.22
CA PHE A 260 -12.43 21.30 21.42
C PHE A 260 -13.09 22.45 22.23
N VAL A 261 -13.52 22.18 23.47
CA VAL A 261 -14.11 23.20 24.35
C VAL A 261 -13.11 24.29 24.70
N GLU A 262 -11.88 23.91 24.95
CA GLU A 262 -10.75 24.82 25.29
C GLU A 262 -10.20 25.56 24.05
N LYS A 263 -10.69 25.27 22.83
CA LYS A 263 -10.24 25.85 21.54
C LYS A 263 -8.74 25.75 21.32
N ARG A 264 -8.13 24.64 21.69
CA ARG A 264 -6.72 24.34 21.49
C ARG A 264 -6.53 23.05 20.68
N PRO A 265 -5.35 22.85 20.09
CA PRO A 265 -5.01 21.54 19.51
C PRO A 265 -5.08 20.43 20.57
N ALA A 266 -5.58 19.25 20.19
CA ALA A 266 -5.57 18.09 21.05
C ALA A 266 -4.14 17.51 21.16
N ASN A 267 -3.83 16.97 22.35
CA ASN A 267 -2.56 16.32 22.61
C ASN A 267 -2.76 14.81 22.72
N TRP A 268 -2.77 14.14 21.57
CA TRP A 268 -3.01 12.71 21.49
C TRP A 268 -1.91 11.88 22.13
N LYS A 269 -2.29 10.88 22.92
CA LYS A 269 -1.39 9.97 23.64
C LYS A 269 -1.33 8.58 23.00
N GLY A 270 -2.34 8.21 22.21
CA GLY A 270 -2.43 6.90 21.58
C GLY A 270 -2.73 5.76 22.56
N ARG A 271 -3.39 6.05 23.67
CA ARG A 271 -3.69 5.08 24.72
C ARG A 271 -4.99 5.41 25.45
#